data_4c083c3f95d126cc66777dae2e34b844
#
_entry.id   4c083c3f95d126cc66777dae2e34b844
#
_cell.length_a   1.000
_cell.length_b   1.000
_cell.length_c   1.000
_cell.angle_alpha   90.00
_cell.angle_beta   90.00
_cell.angle_gamma   90.00
#
_symmetry.space_group_name_H-M   'P 1'
#
loop_
_entity.id
_entity.type
_entity.pdbx_description
1 polymer ?
#
loop_
_entity_poly.entity_id
_entity_poly.type
_entity_poly.pdbx_seq_one_letter_code
_entity_poly.pdbx_strand_id
1 'polypeptide(L)'
;MASAPVAALTEVTDVSQVCMVNNQYMGRPQIPTTVEGKTYYGCCPMCKGRLEKEVSARTAKDPVSGRDVDKAVAVIGKQENGDVLYFESRQTLAAYRAN
;
A
#
# COMPACT_ATOMS: atom_id res chain seq x y z
N MET A 1 -31.38 -8.73 0.97
CA MET A 1 -30.56 -8.32 -0.09
C MET A 1 -29.15 -8.03 0.39
N ALA A 2 -28.32 -8.58 -0.26
CA ALA A 2 -26.96 -8.38 0.11
C ALA A 2 -26.49 -7.12 -0.56
N SER A 3 -26.11 -6.19 0.20
CA SER A 3 -25.39 -5.11 -0.38
C SER A 3 -24.02 -5.61 -0.76
N ALA A 4 -23.49 -5.08 -1.80
CA ALA A 4 -22.13 -5.31 -2.14
C ALA A 4 -21.28 -4.88 -0.94
N PRO A 5 -20.21 -5.61 -0.62
CA PRO A 5 -19.33 -5.16 0.43
C PRO A 5 -18.81 -3.79 0.09
N VAL A 6 -18.80 -2.92 1.06
CA VAL A 6 -18.31 -1.55 0.87
C VAL A 6 -16.87 -1.56 0.46
N ALA A 7 -16.12 -2.53 0.97
CA ALA A 7 -14.71 -2.62 0.67
C ALA A 7 -14.38 -4.05 0.29
N ALA A 8 -14.30 -4.30 -1.01
CA ALA A 8 -13.84 -5.59 -1.52
C ALA A 8 -12.33 -5.57 -1.58
N LEU A 9 -11.70 -5.62 -0.41
CA LEU A 9 -10.24 -5.57 -0.31
C LEU A 9 -9.66 -6.97 -0.29
N THR A 10 -8.58 -7.14 -1.05
CA THR A 10 -7.77 -8.34 -1.01
C THR A 10 -6.42 -7.96 -0.41
N GLU A 11 -5.97 -8.71 0.58
CA GLU A 11 -4.65 -8.45 1.15
C GLU A 11 -3.58 -8.77 0.12
N VAL A 12 -2.65 -7.84 -0.08
CA VAL A 12 -1.53 -8.04 -0.99
C VAL A 12 -0.41 -8.72 -0.21
N THR A 13 -0.10 -9.96 -0.59
CA THR A 13 0.95 -10.72 0.08
C THR A 13 2.32 -10.49 -0.54
N ASP A 14 2.36 -10.11 -1.82
CA ASP A 14 3.61 -9.80 -2.50
C ASP A 14 3.66 -8.30 -2.78
N VAL A 15 4.22 -7.57 -1.82
CA VAL A 15 4.26 -6.10 -1.90
C VAL A 15 5.19 -5.61 -3.01
N SER A 16 6.05 -6.49 -3.55
CA SER A 16 6.94 -6.09 -4.64
C SER A 16 6.18 -5.75 -5.91
N GLN A 17 4.90 -6.10 -5.99
CA GLN A 17 4.07 -5.81 -7.16
C GLN A 17 3.26 -4.53 -7.03
N VAL A 18 3.50 -3.76 -5.98
CA VAL A 18 2.80 -2.50 -5.73
C VAL A 18 3.70 -1.31 -6.06
N CYS A 19 3.18 -0.37 -6.84
CA CYS A 19 3.87 0.92 -6.99
C CYS A 19 3.46 1.80 -5.82
N MET A 20 4.41 2.05 -4.92
CA MET A 20 4.12 2.78 -3.69
C MET A 20 4.05 4.29 -3.89
N VAL A 21 4.41 4.78 -5.06
CA VAL A 21 4.24 6.20 -5.40
C VAL A 21 2.83 6.45 -5.92
N ASN A 22 2.38 5.61 -6.86
CA ASN A 22 1.04 5.73 -7.43
C ASN A 22 -0.02 5.04 -6.59
N ASN A 23 0.40 4.25 -5.60
CA ASN A 23 -0.49 3.50 -4.72
C ASN A 23 -1.39 2.57 -5.50
N GLN A 24 -0.79 1.79 -6.40
CA GLN A 24 -1.52 0.87 -7.24
C GLN A 24 -0.84 -0.48 -7.31
N TYR A 25 -1.67 -1.53 -7.38
CA TYR A 25 -1.20 -2.89 -7.58
C TYR A 25 -0.95 -3.09 -9.08
N MET A 26 0.29 -3.37 -9.44
CA MET A 26 0.67 -3.45 -10.84
C MET A 26 0.62 -4.86 -11.40
N GLY A 27 0.62 -5.87 -10.52
CA GLY A 27 0.58 -7.26 -10.96
C GLY A 27 1.87 -7.80 -11.54
N ARG A 28 2.96 -7.08 -11.36
CA ARG A 28 4.29 -7.48 -11.82
C ARG A 28 5.34 -6.83 -10.92
N PRO A 29 6.55 -7.39 -10.88
CA PRO A 29 7.60 -6.85 -9.99
C PRO A 29 7.91 -5.40 -10.33
N GLN A 30 8.01 -4.60 -9.28
CA GLN A 30 8.36 -3.18 -9.38
C GLN A 30 9.83 -2.99 -9.03
N ILE A 31 10.33 -1.76 -9.21
CA ILE A 31 11.74 -1.46 -8.96
C ILE A 31 11.95 -1.29 -7.45
N PRO A 32 12.83 -2.10 -6.83
CA PRO A 32 13.08 -1.97 -5.41
C PRO A 32 13.99 -0.78 -5.11
N THR A 33 13.71 -0.13 -3.98
CA THR A 33 14.51 0.99 -3.49
C THR A 33 14.68 0.81 -2.00
N THR A 34 15.92 0.79 -1.53
CA THR A 34 16.20 0.63 -0.11
C THR A 34 16.51 1.99 0.51
N VAL A 35 15.77 2.33 1.55
CA VAL A 35 15.96 3.56 2.31
C VAL A 35 15.99 3.18 3.78
N GLU A 36 17.09 3.49 4.47
CA GLU A 36 17.25 3.22 5.90
C GLU A 36 16.93 1.78 6.27
N GLY A 37 17.37 0.85 5.45
CA GLY A 37 17.20 -0.57 5.70
C GLY A 37 15.82 -1.12 5.34
N LYS A 38 14.93 -0.30 4.80
CA LYS A 38 13.61 -0.72 4.38
C LYS A 38 13.50 -0.65 2.88
N THR A 39 12.72 -1.58 2.29
CA THR A 39 12.57 -1.65 0.84
C THR A 39 11.21 -1.13 0.42
N TYR A 40 11.22 -0.24 -0.56
CA TYR A 40 10.03 0.32 -1.19
C TYR A 40 10.06 -0.03 -2.67
N TYR A 41 8.91 0.03 -3.34
CA TYR A 41 8.80 -0.36 -4.74
C TYR A 41 8.12 0.73 -5.55
N GLY A 42 8.65 0.99 -6.76
CA GLY A 42 8.10 1.98 -7.67
C GLY A 42 8.07 1.46 -9.09
N CYS A 43 7.22 2.02 -9.93
CA CYS A 43 6.99 1.48 -11.27
C CYS A 43 8.03 1.97 -12.30
N CYS A 44 8.82 2.97 -11.98
CA CYS A 44 9.80 3.52 -12.91
C CYS A 44 10.93 4.20 -12.14
N PRO A 45 12.05 4.54 -12.81
CA PRO A 45 13.16 5.21 -12.12
C PRO A 45 12.78 6.53 -11.45
N MET A 46 11.82 7.27 -12.01
CA MET A 46 11.37 8.50 -11.38
C MET A 46 10.69 8.22 -10.05
N CYS A 47 9.87 7.17 -9.98
CA CYS A 47 9.25 6.76 -8.74
C CYS A 47 10.29 6.32 -7.71
N LYS A 48 11.33 5.62 -8.17
CA LYS A 48 12.42 5.24 -7.29
C LYS A 48 13.07 6.46 -6.66
N GLY A 49 13.33 7.49 -7.48
CA GLY A 49 13.93 8.73 -6.98
C GLY A 49 13.05 9.43 -5.96
N ARG A 50 11.74 9.43 -6.17
CA ARG A 50 10.81 10.02 -5.22
C ARG A 50 10.80 9.26 -3.90
N LEU A 51 10.83 7.94 -3.95
CA LEU A 51 10.89 7.12 -2.74
C LEU A 51 12.16 7.38 -1.94
N GLU A 52 13.26 7.64 -2.64
CA GLU A 52 14.53 7.92 -1.96
C GLU A 52 14.55 9.30 -1.28
N LYS A 53 13.89 10.27 -1.88
CA LYS A 53 14.01 11.67 -1.45
C LYS A 53 12.84 12.18 -0.61
N GLU A 54 11.64 11.63 -0.81
CA GLU A 54 10.44 12.20 -0.20
C GLU A 54 9.86 11.26 0.85
N VAL A 55 9.87 11.70 2.10
CA VAL A 55 9.27 10.95 3.20
C VAL A 55 7.80 10.72 2.93
N SER A 56 7.11 11.72 2.37
CA SER A 56 5.68 11.62 2.07
C SER A 56 5.37 10.51 1.07
N ALA A 57 6.32 10.16 0.20
CA ALA A 57 6.12 9.06 -0.73
C ALA A 57 6.24 7.70 -0.05
N ARG A 58 6.91 7.65 1.11
CA ARG A 58 7.13 6.41 1.85
C ARG A 58 6.12 6.21 2.99
N THR A 59 5.27 7.20 3.24
CA THR A 59 4.35 7.18 4.38
C THR A 59 2.92 7.30 3.89
N ALA A 60 2.02 6.59 4.54
CA ALA A 60 0.60 6.67 4.27
C ALA A 60 -0.16 6.74 5.59
N LYS A 61 -1.44 7.06 5.52
CA LYS A 61 -2.29 7.02 6.70
C LYS A 61 -3.17 5.77 6.64
N ASP A 62 -3.22 5.07 7.76
CA ASP A 62 -4.18 3.98 7.92
C ASP A 62 -5.59 4.58 7.88
N PRO A 63 -6.47 4.15 6.96
CA PRO A 63 -7.79 4.76 6.83
C PRO A 63 -8.73 4.46 8.00
N VAL A 64 -8.37 3.54 8.87
CA VAL A 64 -9.18 3.20 10.04
C VAL A 64 -8.69 3.95 11.28
N SER A 65 -7.39 3.88 11.55
CA SER A 65 -6.83 4.49 12.77
C SER A 65 -6.39 5.93 12.59
N GLY A 66 -6.11 6.35 11.35
CA GLY A 66 -5.59 7.68 11.06
C GLY A 66 -4.12 7.85 11.39
N ARG A 67 -3.45 6.79 11.77
CA ARG A 67 -2.03 6.85 12.10
C ARG A 67 -1.17 6.77 10.85
N ASP A 68 0.01 7.38 10.93
CA ASP A 68 0.98 7.27 9.84
C ASP A 68 1.58 5.87 9.83
N VAL A 69 1.71 5.32 8.63
CA VAL A 69 2.22 3.97 8.42
C VAL A 69 3.35 4.04 7.41
N ASP A 70 4.45 3.36 7.70
CA ASP A 70 5.55 3.23 6.75
C ASP A 70 5.16 2.19 5.71
N LYS A 71 5.17 2.57 4.44
CA LYS A 71 4.71 1.70 3.36
C LYS A 71 5.52 0.41 3.24
N ALA A 72 6.78 0.43 3.70
CA ALA A 72 7.63 -0.76 3.61
C ALA A 72 7.18 -1.88 4.54
N VAL A 73 6.50 -1.54 5.63
CA VAL A 73 6.08 -2.51 6.64
C VAL A 73 4.56 -2.58 6.80
N ALA A 74 3.83 -1.84 5.97
CA ALA A 74 2.38 -1.79 6.08
C ALA A 74 1.73 -3.09 5.61
N VAL A 75 0.55 -3.36 6.15
CA VAL A 75 -0.34 -4.35 5.58
C VAL A 75 -1.10 -3.65 4.45
N ILE A 76 -1.05 -4.21 3.26
CA ILE A 76 -1.59 -3.55 2.07
C ILE A 76 -2.84 -4.28 1.60
N GLY A 77 -3.91 -3.50 1.39
CA GLY A 77 -5.15 -4.02 0.84
C GLY A 77 -5.38 -3.45 -0.55
N LYS A 78 -5.72 -4.33 -1.50
CA LYS A 78 -5.99 -3.95 -2.89
C LYS A 78 -7.49 -3.85 -3.10
N GLN A 79 -7.93 -2.74 -3.67
CA GLN A 79 -9.32 -2.56 -4.10
C GLN A 79 -9.53 -3.19 -5.47
N GLU A 80 -10.80 -3.33 -5.87
CA GLU A 80 -11.11 -3.95 -7.15
C GLU A 80 -10.54 -3.19 -8.34
N ASN A 81 -10.43 -1.88 -8.22
CA ASN A 81 -9.88 -1.05 -9.29
C ASN A 81 -8.35 -1.03 -9.31
N GLY A 82 -7.70 -1.75 -8.41
CA GLY A 82 -6.24 -1.81 -8.35
C GLY A 82 -5.60 -0.83 -7.40
N ASP A 83 -6.34 0.16 -6.89
CA ASP A 83 -5.80 1.08 -5.89
C ASP A 83 -5.53 0.33 -4.59
N VAL A 84 -4.47 0.71 -3.89
CA VAL A 84 -4.12 0.07 -2.63
C VAL A 84 -4.25 1.04 -1.48
N LEU A 85 -4.55 0.47 -0.32
CA LEU A 85 -4.59 1.19 0.95
C LEU A 85 -3.57 0.55 1.88
N TYR A 86 -3.02 1.35 2.77
CA TYR A 86 -1.98 0.90 3.70
C TYR A 86 -2.54 0.91 5.11
N PHE A 87 -2.35 -0.20 5.83
CA PHE A 87 -2.88 -0.38 7.17
C PHE A 87 -1.75 -0.69 8.14
N GLU A 88 -1.90 -0.23 9.39
CA GLU A 88 -0.88 -0.50 10.40
C GLU A 88 -0.88 -1.95 10.85
N SER A 89 -2.00 -2.66 10.65
CA SER A 89 -2.13 -4.05 11.06
C SER A 89 -3.24 -4.75 10.29
N ARG A 90 -3.28 -6.07 10.39
CA ARG A 90 -4.38 -6.83 9.81
C ARG A 90 -5.70 -6.55 10.53
N GLN A 91 -5.64 -6.13 11.78
CA GLN A 91 -6.85 -5.76 12.51
C GLN A 91 -7.55 -4.57 11.88
N THR A 92 -6.79 -3.53 11.51
CA THR A 92 -7.40 -2.37 10.88
C THR A 92 -7.85 -2.69 9.46
N LEU A 93 -7.11 -3.54 8.75
CA LEU A 93 -7.55 -4.01 7.43
C LEU A 93 -8.90 -4.72 7.56
N ALA A 94 -9.02 -5.62 8.53
CA ALA A 94 -10.27 -6.36 8.75
C ALA A 94 -11.41 -5.43 9.15
N ALA A 95 -11.12 -4.43 9.98
CA ALA A 95 -12.12 -3.45 10.40
C ALA A 95 -12.64 -2.64 9.21
N TYR A 96 -11.74 -2.28 8.29
CA TYR A 96 -12.14 -1.56 7.09
C TYR A 96 -13.05 -2.43 6.20
N ARG A 97 -12.70 -3.70 6.06
CA ARG A 97 -13.48 -4.63 5.25
C ARG A 97 -14.85 -4.94 5.86
N ALA A 98 -14.97 -4.82 7.16
CA ALA A 98 -16.22 -5.12 7.85
C ALA A 98 -17.26 -4.02 7.73
N ASN A 99 -16.86 -2.84 7.31
CA ASN A 99 -17.79 -1.70 7.20
C ASN A 99 -18.55 -1.68 5.89
#